data_78142a1492855be3ae2225b7b97d268d
#
_entry.id   78142a1492855be3ae2225b7b97d268d
#
_cell.length_a   1.000
_cell.length_b   1.000
_cell.length_c   1.000
_cell.angle_alpha   90.00
_cell.angle_beta   90.00
_cell.angle_gamma   90.00
#
_symmetry.space_group_name_H-M   'P 1'
#
loop_
_entity.id
_entity.type
_entity.pdbx_description
1 polymer ?
#
loop_
_entity_poly.entity_id
_entity_poly.type
_entity_poly.pdbx_seq_one_letter_code
_entity_poly.pdbx_strand_id
1 'polypeptide(L)'
;MYIKRERYLSKIRPFYDVDLIKVLTGVRRCGKSILLEQIKEEFIENGFDRAHIITINFEDLQFEKIRTAEKLNSYVNEQIKDHDKYLIFLDEIQHVRSFEKVLASFRATLNCSIFITGSNSKLLSGKMATLLVGRCVEFRIMPFSFAESYEYATAIGRNMSPDEFMIDYINWGGFPLRFSFTKESDIKRYLEQTYEGILDKDIITDRSKVNRQNFERVATYIMANAGKEFSSKNIENYFIHQNADTLDKKTIYRYLDKMEKACLIDRVKRFNIVGKQAMSYIEKQYAVDTGFRMINTNLVNFEDTFFLENIIYNELKARDYEVFTGKTYKGEIDFVAINGRKKCFIQVAYYLAGKETIEREFGAFKPISDASPKYMFSLDRFDYSRDGIAHINIVDFLLGKKDINLS
;
A
#
# COMPACT_ATOMS: atom_id res chain seq x y z
N MET A 1 3.03 4.73 -22.58
CA MET A 1 3.92 5.61 -21.77
C MET A 1 3.83 5.16 -20.32
N TYR A 2 4.94 5.07 -19.59
CA TYR A 2 4.94 4.84 -18.14
C TYR A 2 6.01 5.73 -17.49
N ILE A 3 5.80 6.10 -16.23
CA ILE A 3 6.79 6.84 -15.44
C ILE A 3 7.76 5.87 -14.79
N LYS A 4 9.00 6.32 -14.58
CA LYS A 4 10.00 5.58 -13.82
C LYS A 4 9.67 5.64 -12.33
N ARG A 5 9.46 4.51 -11.69
CA ARG A 5 9.10 4.44 -10.26
C ARG A 5 10.35 4.51 -9.37
N GLU A 6 11.06 5.64 -9.47
CA GLU A 6 12.35 5.85 -8.81
C GLU A 6 12.30 5.62 -7.29
N ARG A 7 11.18 5.96 -6.65
CA ARG A 7 10.94 5.70 -5.22
C ARG A 7 11.16 4.22 -4.85
N TYR A 8 10.77 3.28 -5.71
CA TYR A 8 10.97 1.85 -5.48
C TYR A 8 12.29 1.35 -6.03
N LEU A 9 12.67 1.81 -7.21
CA LEU A 9 13.95 1.43 -7.82
C LEU A 9 15.13 1.75 -6.91
N SER A 10 15.17 2.96 -6.33
CA SER A 10 16.24 3.35 -5.39
C SER A 10 16.33 2.46 -4.14
N LYS A 11 15.19 1.90 -3.69
CA LYS A 11 15.15 0.96 -2.55
C LYS A 11 15.58 -0.45 -2.93
N ILE A 12 15.31 -0.88 -4.16
CA ILE A 12 15.59 -2.24 -4.62
C ILE A 12 17.03 -2.38 -5.13
N ARG A 13 17.62 -1.34 -5.75
CA ARG A 13 18.98 -1.35 -6.30
C ARG A 13 20.06 -1.86 -5.33
N PRO A 14 20.08 -1.49 -4.04
CA PRO A 14 21.05 -2.03 -3.10
C PRO A 14 21.00 -3.56 -2.96
N PHE A 15 19.90 -4.19 -3.38
CA PHE A 15 19.69 -5.63 -3.28
C PHE A 15 19.91 -6.38 -4.60
N TYR A 16 20.23 -5.68 -5.72
CA TYR A 16 20.35 -6.30 -7.04
C TYR A 16 21.34 -7.47 -7.04
N ASP A 17 22.48 -7.30 -6.39
CA ASP A 17 23.54 -8.29 -6.33
C ASP A 17 23.60 -9.10 -5.01
N VAL A 18 22.69 -8.81 -4.09
CA VAL A 18 22.64 -9.52 -2.82
C VAL A 18 21.95 -10.87 -3.01
N ASP A 19 22.49 -11.92 -2.37
CA ASP A 19 21.92 -13.28 -2.35
C ASP A 19 20.63 -13.34 -1.51
N LEU A 20 19.64 -12.57 -1.93
CA LEU A 20 18.27 -12.57 -1.41
C LEU A 20 17.28 -12.59 -2.59
N ILE A 21 16.17 -13.27 -2.43
CA ILE A 21 15.06 -13.21 -3.38
C ILE A 21 14.31 -11.87 -3.15
N LYS A 22 14.19 -11.06 -4.18
CA LYS A 22 13.47 -9.78 -4.16
C LYS A 22 12.00 -10.04 -4.46
N VAL A 23 11.15 -9.77 -3.49
CA VAL A 23 9.71 -10.07 -3.56
C VAL A 23 8.93 -8.77 -3.68
N LEU A 24 8.29 -8.53 -4.82
CA LEU A 24 7.42 -7.39 -5.04
C LEU A 24 5.98 -7.80 -4.73
N THR A 25 5.46 -7.34 -3.59
CA THR A 25 4.06 -7.55 -3.18
C THR A 25 3.23 -6.29 -3.38
N GLY A 26 1.93 -6.39 -3.23
CA GLY A 26 1.03 -5.24 -3.32
C GLY A 26 -0.28 -5.58 -4.01
N VAL A 27 -1.24 -4.68 -3.90
CA VAL A 27 -2.58 -4.86 -4.47
C VAL A 27 -2.52 -5.15 -5.97
N ARG A 28 -3.46 -5.94 -6.47
CA ARG A 28 -3.57 -6.21 -7.90
C ARG A 28 -3.70 -4.91 -8.71
N ARG A 29 -3.02 -4.81 -9.86
CA ARG A 29 -2.99 -3.65 -10.77
C ARG A 29 -2.30 -2.38 -10.24
N CYS A 30 -1.53 -2.44 -9.15
CA CYS A 30 -0.73 -1.30 -8.66
C CYS A 30 0.56 -1.03 -9.46
N GLY A 31 0.91 -1.87 -10.45
CA GLY A 31 2.07 -1.69 -11.32
C GLY A 31 3.30 -2.54 -10.99
N LYS A 32 3.15 -3.68 -10.28
CA LYS A 32 4.27 -4.61 -9.95
C LYS A 32 4.99 -5.12 -11.20
N SER A 33 4.25 -5.60 -12.19
CA SER A 33 4.82 -6.14 -13.45
C SER A 33 5.59 -5.07 -14.22
N ILE A 34 5.08 -3.82 -14.24
CA ILE A 34 5.79 -2.69 -14.87
C ILE A 34 7.07 -2.35 -14.11
N LEU A 35 7.04 -2.38 -12.78
CA LEU A 35 8.25 -2.15 -11.98
C LEU A 35 9.28 -3.27 -12.21
N LEU A 36 8.83 -4.52 -12.35
CA LEU A 36 9.70 -5.65 -12.70
C LEU A 36 10.40 -5.44 -14.06
N GLU A 37 9.66 -4.94 -15.06
CA GLU A 37 10.22 -4.55 -16.35
C GLU A 37 11.23 -3.38 -16.22
N GLN A 38 10.93 -2.35 -15.41
CA GLN A 38 11.86 -1.25 -15.17
C GLN A 38 13.17 -1.72 -14.53
N ILE A 39 13.11 -2.67 -13.59
CA ILE A 39 14.31 -3.28 -13.00
C ILE A 39 15.13 -4.00 -14.09
N LYS A 40 14.47 -4.78 -14.94
CA LYS A 40 15.11 -5.48 -16.05
C LYS A 40 15.77 -4.50 -17.04
N GLU A 41 15.06 -3.43 -17.38
CA GLU A 41 15.58 -2.40 -18.28
C GLU A 41 16.82 -1.73 -17.68
N GLU A 42 16.86 -1.41 -16.38
CA GLU A 42 18.05 -0.87 -15.72
C GLU A 42 19.28 -1.80 -15.82
N PHE A 43 19.09 -3.10 -15.69
CA PHE A 43 20.20 -4.06 -15.88
C PHE A 43 20.73 -4.03 -17.32
N ILE A 44 19.83 -3.99 -18.30
CA ILE A 44 20.19 -3.93 -19.73
C ILE A 44 20.91 -2.60 -20.05
N GLU A 45 20.39 -1.48 -19.55
CA GLU A 45 21.00 -0.16 -19.72
C GLU A 45 22.41 -0.10 -19.11
N ASN A 46 22.64 -0.85 -18.03
CA ASN A 46 23.96 -0.98 -17.38
C ASN A 46 24.86 -2.05 -18.03
N GLY A 47 24.49 -2.58 -19.20
CA GLY A 47 25.32 -3.49 -19.99
C GLY A 47 25.18 -4.96 -19.66
N PHE A 48 24.13 -5.36 -18.91
CA PHE A 48 23.87 -6.77 -18.63
C PHE A 48 23.39 -7.48 -19.91
N ASP A 49 23.96 -8.68 -20.20
CA ASP A 49 23.63 -9.42 -21.42
C ASP A 49 22.19 -9.97 -21.35
N ARG A 50 21.40 -9.67 -22.37
CA ARG A 50 20.04 -10.15 -22.54
C ARG A 50 19.93 -11.69 -22.58
N ALA A 51 20.97 -12.38 -23.05
CA ALA A 51 21.03 -13.84 -23.09
C ALA A 51 21.01 -14.47 -21.68
N HIS A 52 21.40 -13.73 -20.65
CA HIS A 52 21.40 -14.17 -19.26
C HIS A 52 20.17 -13.69 -18.48
N ILE A 53 19.11 -13.22 -19.16
CA ILE A 53 17.87 -12.77 -18.54
C ILE A 53 16.74 -13.76 -18.84
N ILE A 54 16.22 -14.39 -17.81
CA ILE A 54 15.07 -15.30 -17.89
C ILE A 54 13.85 -14.58 -17.32
N THR A 55 12.81 -14.38 -18.14
CA THR A 55 11.55 -13.72 -17.74
C THR A 55 10.38 -14.65 -18.00
N ILE A 56 9.57 -14.90 -16.98
CA ILE A 56 8.35 -15.71 -17.06
C ILE A 56 7.19 -14.93 -16.43
N ASN A 57 6.16 -14.67 -17.22
CA ASN A 57 4.88 -14.16 -16.72
C ASN A 57 3.88 -15.33 -16.66
N PHE A 58 3.47 -15.74 -15.47
CA PHE A 58 2.57 -16.87 -15.30
C PHE A 58 1.10 -16.56 -15.65
N GLU A 59 0.76 -15.34 -16.05
CA GLU A 59 -0.55 -15.04 -16.69
C GLU A 59 -0.53 -15.27 -18.19
N ASP A 60 0.65 -15.47 -18.83
CA ASP A 60 0.78 -15.76 -20.24
C ASP A 60 0.57 -17.26 -20.53
N LEU A 61 -0.26 -17.56 -21.52
CA LEU A 61 -0.61 -18.93 -21.95
C LEU A 61 0.60 -19.74 -22.42
N GLN A 62 1.65 -19.11 -22.94
CA GLN A 62 2.87 -19.81 -23.33
C GLN A 62 3.50 -20.59 -22.17
N PHE A 63 3.29 -20.13 -20.93
CA PHE A 63 3.80 -20.75 -19.70
C PHE A 63 2.76 -21.61 -18.96
N GLU A 64 1.59 -21.86 -19.57
CA GLU A 64 0.50 -22.64 -18.94
C GLU A 64 0.95 -24.04 -18.49
N LYS A 65 1.91 -24.63 -19.17
CA LYS A 65 2.46 -25.95 -18.83
C LYS A 65 3.44 -25.93 -17.65
N ILE A 66 3.91 -24.73 -17.23
CA ILE A 66 4.92 -24.54 -16.17
C ILE A 66 4.23 -24.14 -14.86
N ARG A 67 3.46 -25.06 -14.26
CA ARG A 67 2.65 -24.79 -13.04
C ARG A 67 3.09 -25.59 -11.82
N THR A 68 4.22 -26.27 -11.88
CA THR A 68 4.80 -26.99 -10.74
C THR A 68 6.27 -26.67 -10.57
N ALA A 69 6.79 -26.87 -9.36
CA ALA A 69 8.20 -26.64 -9.04
C ALA A 69 9.15 -27.39 -9.98
N GLU A 70 8.83 -28.65 -10.29
CA GLU A 70 9.64 -29.52 -11.14
C GLU A 70 9.71 -28.98 -12.57
N LYS A 71 8.56 -28.58 -13.15
CA LYS A 71 8.51 -28.05 -14.51
C LYS A 71 9.21 -26.70 -14.61
N LEU A 72 9.05 -25.82 -13.61
CA LEU A 72 9.76 -24.55 -13.56
C LEU A 72 11.27 -24.78 -13.44
N ASN A 73 11.71 -25.74 -12.60
CA ASN A 73 13.10 -26.09 -12.48
C ASN A 73 13.71 -26.58 -13.80
N SER A 74 13.01 -27.48 -14.51
CA SER A 74 13.47 -27.97 -15.83
C SER A 74 13.58 -26.84 -16.82
N TYR A 75 12.52 -26.02 -16.95
CA TYR A 75 12.49 -24.90 -17.88
C TYR A 75 13.64 -23.90 -17.67
N VAL A 76 13.87 -23.48 -16.42
CA VAL A 76 14.96 -22.53 -16.10
C VAL A 76 16.34 -23.16 -16.38
N ASN A 77 16.56 -24.41 -15.97
CA ASN A 77 17.85 -25.08 -16.23
C ASN A 77 18.13 -25.27 -17.74
N GLU A 78 17.11 -25.44 -18.57
CA GLU A 78 17.26 -25.48 -20.03
C GLU A 78 17.72 -24.16 -20.65
N GLN A 79 17.43 -23.03 -19.97
CA GLN A 79 17.86 -21.69 -20.42
C GLN A 79 19.28 -21.34 -19.96
N ILE A 80 19.78 -21.97 -18.89
CA ILE A 80 21.15 -21.77 -18.37
C ILE A 80 22.15 -22.47 -19.31
N LYS A 81 23.08 -21.72 -19.94
CA LYS A 81 24.04 -22.22 -20.92
C LYS A 81 25.48 -22.22 -20.43
N ASP A 82 25.77 -21.44 -19.41
CA ASP A 82 27.10 -21.23 -18.86
C ASP A 82 27.06 -21.00 -17.33
N HIS A 83 28.18 -20.61 -16.76
CA HIS A 83 28.31 -20.34 -15.32
C HIS A 83 28.22 -18.84 -14.96
N ASP A 84 27.92 -18.00 -15.93
CA ASP A 84 27.77 -16.58 -15.71
C ASP A 84 26.54 -16.26 -14.87
N LYS A 85 26.41 -15.03 -14.43
CA LYS A 85 25.30 -14.60 -13.61
C LYS A 85 24.03 -14.46 -14.44
N TYR A 86 22.94 -15.08 -13.98
CA TYR A 86 21.60 -14.96 -14.57
C TYR A 86 20.69 -14.07 -13.74
N LEU A 87 19.80 -13.35 -14.42
CA LEU A 87 18.67 -12.63 -13.79
C LEU A 87 17.40 -13.43 -14.07
N ILE A 88 16.67 -13.77 -13.01
CA ILE A 88 15.44 -14.55 -13.10
C ILE A 88 14.28 -13.69 -12.62
N PHE A 89 13.37 -13.34 -13.54
CA PHE A 89 12.17 -12.55 -13.29
C PHE A 89 10.93 -13.43 -13.42
N LEU A 90 10.19 -13.59 -12.31
CA LEU A 90 9.02 -14.47 -12.24
C LEU A 90 7.80 -13.65 -11.81
N ASP A 91 6.96 -13.28 -12.77
CA ASP A 91 5.76 -12.48 -12.53
C ASP A 91 4.57 -13.39 -12.17
N GLU A 92 3.83 -13.04 -11.10
CA GLU A 92 2.67 -13.78 -10.55
C GLU A 92 3.01 -15.24 -10.18
N ILE A 93 4.12 -15.46 -9.47
CA ILE A 93 4.70 -16.77 -9.11
C ILE A 93 3.74 -17.69 -8.33
N GLN A 94 2.71 -17.16 -7.66
CA GLN A 94 1.72 -17.95 -6.93
C GLN A 94 0.92 -18.93 -7.80
N HIS A 95 1.00 -18.78 -9.12
CA HIS A 95 0.41 -19.73 -10.06
C HIS A 95 1.21 -21.05 -10.16
N VAL A 96 2.43 -21.11 -9.62
CA VAL A 96 3.26 -22.32 -9.59
C VAL A 96 3.09 -23.03 -8.24
N ARG A 97 2.74 -24.31 -8.27
CA ARG A 97 2.62 -25.11 -7.03
C ARG A 97 4.01 -25.38 -6.44
N SER A 98 4.14 -25.18 -5.14
CA SER A 98 5.40 -25.38 -4.38
C SER A 98 6.57 -24.57 -4.94
N PHE A 99 6.30 -23.35 -5.46
CA PHE A 99 7.32 -22.46 -6.00
C PHE A 99 8.43 -22.14 -4.99
N GLU A 100 8.12 -22.14 -3.71
CA GLU A 100 9.10 -21.93 -2.63
C GLU A 100 10.27 -22.93 -2.66
N LYS A 101 10.01 -24.18 -3.08
CA LYS A 101 11.05 -25.22 -3.18
C LYS A 101 12.00 -24.94 -4.34
N VAL A 102 11.47 -24.56 -5.51
CA VAL A 102 12.30 -24.29 -6.68
C VAL A 102 13.10 -23.00 -6.51
N LEU A 103 12.54 -21.97 -5.87
CA LEU A 103 13.30 -20.76 -5.56
C LEU A 103 14.47 -21.03 -4.59
N ALA A 104 14.25 -21.87 -3.58
CA ALA A 104 15.32 -22.32 -2.69
C ALA A 104 16.40 -23.13 -3.44
N SER A 105 16.01 -23.97 -4.41
CA SER A 105 16.92 -24.70 -5.27
C SER A 105 17.75 -23.78 -6.15
N PHE A 106 17.12 -22.85 -6.91
CA PHE A 106 17.82 -21.90 -7.77
C PHE A 106 18.88 -21.11 -7.01
N ARG A 107 18.50 -20.57 -5.86
CA ARG A 107 19.42 -19.84 -5.00
C ARG A 107 20.62 -20.70 -4.53
N ALA A 108 20.41 -21.99 -4.32
CA ALA A 108 21.46 -22.90 -3.83
C ALA A 108 22.39 -23.42 -4.95
N THR A 109 21.91 -23.50 -6.18
CA THR A 109 22.59 -24.22 -7.29
C THR A 109 22.98 -23.34 -8.45
N LEU A 110 22.37 -22.16 -8.61
CA LEU A 110 22.60 -21.27 -9.74
C LEU A 110 23.29 -19.97 -9.31
N ASN A 111 24.14 -19.45 -10.18
CA ASN A 111 24.66 -18.09 -10.04
C ASN A 111 23.60 -17.11 -10.55
N CYS A 112 22.66 -16.69 -9.69
CA CYS A 112 21.54 -15.88 -10.15
C CYS A 112 21.05 -14.84 -9.14
N SER A 113 20.38 -13.82 -9.66
CA SER A 113 19.60 -12.87 -8.89
C SER A 113 18.11 -13.04 -9.24
N ILE A 114 17.27 -13.27 -8.22
CA ILE A 114 15.87 -13.66 -8.39
C ILE A 114 14.96 -12.52 -7.98
N PHE A 115 14.02 -12.15 -8.86
CA PHE A 115 12.97 -11.17 -8.66
C PHE A 115 11.62 -11.83 -8.91
N ILE A 116 10.71 -11.72 -7.94
CA ILE A 116 9.38 -12.31 -8.06
C ILE A 116 8.30 -11.30 -7.74
N THR A 117 7.14 -11.47 -8.36
CA THR A 117 5.95 -10.70 -7.98
C THR A 117 4.81 -11.61 -7.55
N GLY A 118 3.87 -11.00 -6.82
CA GLY A 118 2.58 -11.58 -6.56
C GLY A 118 1.59 -10.59 -5.95
N SER A 119 0.32 -10.81 -6.25
CA SER A 119 -0.77 -9.89 -5.89
C SER A 119 -1.23 -9.99 -4.43
N ASN A 120 -0.60 -10.84 -3.60
CA ASN A 120 -1.11 -11.14 -2.27
C ASN A 120 0.05 -11.31 -1.28
N SER A 121 -0.10 -10.78 -0.07
CA SER A 121 0.83 -11.05 1.04
C SER A 121 0.94 -12.54 1.43
N LYS A 122 0.07 -13.40 0.87
CA LYS A 122 0.20 -14.87 0.99
C LYS A 122 1.52 -15.40 0.43
N LEU A 123 2.17 -14.66 -0.51
CA LEU A 123 3.51 -15.02 -0.99
C LEU A 123 4.50 -15.19 0.16
N LEU A 124 4.41 -14.35 1.20
CA LEU A 124 5.30 -14.39 2.36
C LEU A 124 4.69 -15.11 3.57
N SER A 125 3.56 -15.82 3.41
CA SER A 125 2.89 -16.56 4.47
C SER A 125 3.01 -18.07 4.30
N GLY A 126 2.78 -18.82 5.38
CA GLY A 126 2.76 -20.28 5.34
C GLY A 126 4.11 -20.93 4.99
N LYS A 127 4.15 -21.80 3.98
CA LYS A 127 5.35 -22.54 3.60
C LYS A 127 6.49 -21.65 3.11
N MET A 128 6.18 -20.53 2.45
CA MET A 128 7.21 -19.58 2.02
C MET A 128 7.89 -18.92 3.21
N ALA A 129 7.10 -18.48 4.20
CA ALA A 129 7.65 -17.95 5.43
C ALA A 129 8.61 -18.93 6.13
N THR A 130 8.32 -20.24 6.07
CA THR A 130 9.14 -21.25 6.72
C THR A 130 10.42 -21.59 5.92
N LEU A 131 10.31 -21.74 4.59
CA LEU A 131 11.44 -22.19 3.75
C LEU A 131 12.40 -21.07 3.33
N LEU A 132 11.92 -19.84 3.27
CA LEU A 132 12.67 -18.67 2.78
C LEU A 132 12.93 -17.61 3.88
N VAL A 133 12.73 -17.94 5.16
CA VAL A 133 13.08 -17.05 6.27
C VAL A 133 14.55 -16.61 6.15
N GLY A 134 14.79 -15.31 6.19
CA GLY A 134 16.13 -14.72 6.06
C GLY A 134 16.75 -14.84 4.66
N ARG A 135 15.99 -15.32 3.67
CA ARG A 135 16.45 -15.52 2.28
C ARG A 135 15.71 -14.67 1.26
N CYS A 136 14.79 -13.83 1.69
CA CYS A 136 14.06 -12.90 0.84
C CYS A 136 13.96 -11.52 1.49
N VAL A 137 13.78 -10.52 0.65
CA VAL A 137 13.45 -9.16 1.04
C VAL A 137 12.18 -8.73 0.31
N GLU A 138 11.23 -8.16 1.07
CA GLU A 138 9.94 -7.70 0.55
C GLU A 138 9.97 -6.22 0.24
N PHE A 139 9.40 -5.88 -0.91
CA PHE A 139 9.09 -4.51 -1.31
C PHE A 139 7.59 -4.43 -1.60
N ARG A 140 6.88 -3.73 -0.73
CA ARG A 140 5.45 -3.53 -0.91
C ARG A 140 5.19 -2.36 -1.86
N ILE A 141 4.58 -2.66 -2.99
CA ILE A 141 4.28 -1.70 -4.05
C ILE A 141 2.85 -1.21 -3.89
N MET A 142 2.71 0.10 -3.74
CA MET A 142 1.42 0.80 -3.66
C MET A 142 1.00 1.28 -5.06
N PRO A 143 -0.27 1.62 -5.30
CA PRO A 143 -0.68 2.45 -6.43
C PRO A 143 0.21 3.70 -6.53
N PHE A 144 0.10 4.48 -7.60
CA PHE A 144 0.87 5.71 -7.70
C PHE A 144 0.63 6.63 -6.51
N SER A 145 1.71 7.14 -5.92
CA SER A 145 1.63 8.22 -4.95
C SER A 145 1.08 9.50 -5.61
N PHE A 146 0.75 10.50 -4.81
CA PHE A 146 0.32 11.79 -5.34
C PHE A 146 1.34 12.36 -6.35
N ALA A 147 2.64 12.34 -5.99
CA ALA A 147 3.70 12.85 -6.87
C ALA A 147 3.79 12.05 -8.18
N GLU A 148 3.81 10.70 -8.11
CA GLU A 148 3.84 9.84 -9.30
C GLU A 148 2.59 10.02 -10.16
N SER A 149 1.42 10.20 -9.53
CA SER A 149 0.15 10.45 -10.21
C SER A 149 0.14 11.80 -10.92
N TYR A 150 0.65 12.85 -10.27
CA TYR A 150 0.73 14.19 -10.82
C TYR A 150 1.73 14.26 -11.99
N GLU A 151 2.90 13.63 -11.83
CA GLU A 151 3.90 13.49 -12.89
C GLU A 151 3.31 12.78 -14.12
N TYR A 152 2.64 11.65 -13.90
CA TYR A 152 2.02 10.89 -14.99
C TYR A 152 0.90 11.68 -15.67
N ALA A 153 0.03 12.33 -14.91
CA ALA A 153 -1.06 13.15 -15.43
C ALA A 153 -0.51 14.30 -16.30
N THR A 154 0.54 14.98 -15.84
CA THR A 154 1.22 16.03 -16.59
C THR A 154 1.86 15.50 -17.88
N ALA A 155 2.52 14.35 -17.82
CA ALA A 155 3.18 13.71 -18.96
C ALA A 155 2.21 13.29 -20.06
N ILE A 156 0.95 12.98 -19.71
CA ILE A 156 -0.12 12.67 -20.69
C ILE A 156 -0.96 13.91 -21.10
N GLY A 157 -0.49 15.10 -20.71
CA GLY A 157 -1.10 16.37 -21.14
C GLY A 157 -2.28 16.88 -20.31
N ARG A 158 -2.48 16.39 -19.08
CA ARG A 158 -3.47 16.95 -18.15
C ARG A 158 -2.89 18.19 -17.46
N ASN A 159 -3.31 19.36 -17.90
CA ASN A 159 -2.86 20.64 -17.37
C ASN A 159 -3.70 21.06 -16.16
N MET A 160 -3.36 20.57 -15.00
CA MET A 160 -3.96 20.91 -13.71
C MET A 160 -2.90 21.47 -12.77
N SER A 161 -3.24 22.44 -11.95
CA SER A 161 -2.38 22.83 -10.83
C SER A 161 -2.31 21.69 -9.80
N PRO A 162 -1.26 21.63 -8.96
CA PRO A 162 -1.18 20.60 -7.92
C PRO A 162 -2.37 20.60 -6.94
N ASP A 163 -2.95 21.78 -6.65
CA ASP A 163 -4.09 21.92 -5.76
C ASP A 163 -5.39 21.38 -6.41
N GLU A 164 -5.62 21.67 -7.69
CA GLU A 164 -6.74 21.08 -8.45
C GLU A 164 -6.58 19.56 -8.56
N PHE A 165 -5.36 19.10 -8.84
CA PHE A 165 -5.08 17.67 -8.94
C PHE A 165 -5.26 16.96 -7.59
N MET A 166 -5.12 17.66 -6.45
CA MET A 166 -5.37 17.07 -5.13
C MET A 166 -6.82 16.61 -4.97
N ILE A 167 -7.78 17.37 -5.52
CA ILE A 167 -9.20 16.99 -5.53
C ILE A 167 -9.42 15.73 -6.38
N ASP A 168 -8.81 15.68 -7.57
CA ASP A 168 -8.86 14.49 -8.44
C ASP A 168 -8.26 13.26 -7.76
N TYR A 169 -7.14 13.43 -7.06
CA TYR A 169 -6.47 12.33 -6.36
C TYR A 169 -7.24 11.85 -5.13
N ILE A 170 -7.87 12.74 -4.36
CA ILE A 170 -8.77 12.38 -3.25
C ILE A 170 -9.90 11.49 -3.78
N ASN A 171 -10.52 11.89 -4.89
CA ASN A 171 -11.69 11.20 -5.45
C ASN A 171 -11.33 9.86 -6.12
N TRP A 172 -10.25 9.81 -6.88
CA TRP A 172 -9.98 8.71 -7.80
C TRP A 172 -8.72 7.91 -7.50
N GLY A 173 -7.92 8.36 -6.52
CA GLY A 173 -6.71 7.65 -6.09
C GLY A 173 -5.59 7.59 -7.12
N GLY A 174 -4.70 6.60 -6.96
CA GLY A 174 -3.47 6.45 -7.74
C GLY A 174 -3.38 5.18 -8.59
N PHE A 175 -4.47 4.44 -8.84
CA PHE A 175 -4.37 3.27 -9.72
C PHE A 175 -3.92 3.68 -11.13
N PRO A 176 -2.80 3.14 -11.66
CA PRO A 176 -2.18 3.67 -12.88
C PRO A 176 -3.10 3.71 -14.10
N LEU A 177 -3.90 2.67 -14.33
CA LEU A 177 -4.74 2.56 -15.52
C LEU A 177 -5.94 3.52 -15.51
N ARG A 178 -6.31 4.12 -14.34
CA ARG A 178 -7.38 5.13 -14.30
C ARG A 178 -7.10 6.35 -15.18
N PHE A 179 -5.82 6.64 -15.38
CA PHE A 179 -5.38 7.78 -16.18
C PHE A 179 -5.64 7.62 -17.70
N SER A 180 -5.97 6.41 -18.14
CA SER A 180 -6.40 6.15 -19.52
C SER A 180 -7.83 6.63 -19.81
N PHE A 181 -8.58 7.01 -18.77
CA PHE A 181 -9.95 7.47 -18.89
C PHE A 181 -10.04 8.98 -18.61
N THR A 182 -10.89 9.67 -19.36
CA THR A 182 -11.15 11.12 -19.19
C THR A 182 -12.48 11.41 -18.48
N LYS A 183 -13.46 10.48 -18.57
CA LYS A 183 -14.75 10.63 -17.93
C LYS A 183 -14.75 9.97 -16.56
N GLU A 184 -15.28 10.66 -15.56
CA GLU A 184 -15.41 10.14 -14.19
C GLU A 184 -16.21 8.83 -14.13
N SER A 185 -17.27 8.71 -14.94
CA SER A 185 -18.05 7.46 -15.03
C SER A 185 -17.23 6.25 -15.46
N ASP A 186 -16.23 6.45 -16.34
CA ASP A 186 -15.38 5.38 -16.83
C ASP A 186 -14.27 5.04 -15.80
N ILE A 187 -13.75 6.07 -15.12
CA ILE A 187 -12.82 5.87 -13.98
C ILE A 187 -13.53 5.07 -12.88
N LYS A 188 -14.74 5.47 -12.50
CA LYS A 188 -15.54 4.77 -11.49
C LYS A 188 -15.76 3.31 -11.88
N ARG A 189 -16.24 3.06 -13.10
CA ARG A 189 -16.46 1.69 -13.62
C ARG A 189 -15.18 0.85 -13.59
N TYR A 190 -14.04 1.43 -13.98
CA TYR A 190 -12.75 0.75 -13.92
C TYR A 190 -12.35 0.38 -12.49
N LEU A 191 -12.53 1.30 -11.53
CA LEU A 191 -12.22 1.06 -10.13
C LEU A 191 -13.15 -0.01 -9.53
N GLU A 192 -14.44 0.04 -9.81
CA GLU A 192 -15.42 -0.97 -9.40
C GLU A 192 -15.04 -2.36 -9.94
N GLN A 193 -14.75 -2.48 -11.23
CA GLN A 193 -14.32 -3.75 -11.83
C GLN A 193 -12.98 -4.23 -11.28
N THR A 194 -12.06 -3.32 -10.97
CA THR A 194 -10.76 -3.68 -10.37
C THR A 194 -10.97 -4.21 -8.95
N TYR A 195 -11.80 -3.55 -8.16
CA TYR A 195 -12.16 -3.95 -6.80
C TYR A 195 -12.83 -5.33 -6.79
N GLU A 196 -13.87 -5.53 -7.63
CA GLU A 196 -14.53 -6.84 -7.80
C GLU A 196 -13.55 -7.94 -8.20
N GLY A 197 -12.65 -7.65 -9.15
CA GLY A 197 -11.62 -8.60 -9.56
C GLY A 197 -10.66 -9.00 -8.44
N ILE A 198 -10.38 -8.11 -7.48
CA ILE A 198 -9.61 -8.43 -6.27
C ILE A 198 -10.44 -9.31 -5.33
N LEU A 199 -11.72 -8.98 -5.14
CA LEU A 199 -12.61 -9.81 -4.32
C LEU A 199 -12.66 -11.25 -4.85
N ASP A 200 -12.89 -11.43 -6.14
CA ASP A 200 -13.04 -12.75 -6.76
C ASP A 200 -11.74 -13.57 -6.75
N LYS A 201 -10.61 -12.96 -7.10
CA LYS A 201 -9.36 -13.69 -7.28
C LYS A 201 -8.55 -13.86 -6.00
N ASP A 202 -8.58 -12.87 -5.10
CA ASP A 202 -7.68 -12.84 -3.95
C ASP A 202 -8.38 -13.16 -2.62
N ILE A 203 -9.71 -12.97 -2.53
CA ILE A 203 -10.47 -13.10 -1.27
C ILE A 203 -11.52 -14.21 -1.32
N ILE A 204 -12.44 -14.15 -2.28
CA ILE A 204 -13.60 -15.04 -2.40
C ILE A 204 -13.25 -16.17 -3.38
N THR A 205 -12.39 -17.06 -2.92
CA THR A 205 -12.05 -18.26 -3.70
C THR A 205 -12.92 -19.44 -3.26
N ASP A 206 -13.11 -20.46 -4.09
CA ASP A 206 -13.89 -21.67 -3.76
C ASP A 206 -13.49 -22.32 -2.43
N ARG A 207 -12.23 -22.15 -2.03
CA ARG A 207 -11.68 -22.68 -0.77
C ARG A 207 -11.85 -21.74 0.41
N SER A 208 -12.35 -20.51 0.21
CA SER A 208 -12.31 -19.47 1.24
C SER A 208 -13.39 -19.59 2.30
N LYS A 209 -14.48 -20.32 2.04
CA LYS A 209 -15.70 -20.39 2.91
C LYS A 209 -16.20 -18.99 3.32
N VAL A 210 -16.11 -18.01 2.43
CA VAL A 210 -16.57 -16.64 2.64
C VAL A 210 -17.95 -16.48 2.06
N ASN A 211 -18.91 -16.02 2.87
CA ASN A 211 -20.18 -15.53 2.34
C ASN A 211 -19.93 -14.18 1.67
N ARG A 212 -20.11 -14.11 0.33
CA ARG A 212 -19.83 -12.93 -0.49
C ARG A 212 -20.60 -11.70 0.00
N GLN A 213 -21.89 -11.80 0.16
CA GLN A 213 -22.74 -10.68 0.55
C GLN A 213 -22.34 -10.09 1.92
N ASN A 214 -22.08 -10.94 2.89
CA ASN A 214 -21.62 -10.50 4.20
C ASN A 214 -20.23 -9.88 4.16
N PHE A 215 -19.35 -10.44 3.32
CA PHE A 215 -18.01 -9.87 3.14
C PHE A 215 -18.09 -8.48 2.51
N GLU A 216 -18.85 -8.29 1.44
CA GLU A 216 -19.04 -7.01 0.76
C GLU A 216 -19.60 -5.95 1.70
N ARG A 217 -20.58 -6.29 2.54
CA ARG A 217 -21.12 -5.37 3.56
C ARG A 217 -20.05 -4.93 4.56
N VAL A 218 -19.25 -5.87 5.08
CA VAL A 218 -18.14 -5.54 6.00
C VAL A 218 -17.11 -4.69 5.29
N ALA A 219 -16.73 -5.04 4.07
CA ALA A 219 -15.73 -4.31 3.29
C ALA A 219 -16.20 -2.88 2.99
N THR A 220 -17.45 -2.70 2.57
CA THR A 220 -18.06 -1.37 2.36
C THR A 220 -18.03 -0.54 3.65
N TYR A 221 -18.43 -1.13 4.78
CA TYR A 221 -18.37 -0.44 6.07
C TYR A 221 -16.94 0.00 6.42
N ILE A 222 -15.96 -0.90 6.27
CA ILE A 222 -14.56 -0.63 6.58
C ILE A 222 -14.00 0.47 5.67
N MET A 223 -14.24 0.40 4.36
CA MET A 223 -13.78 1.40 3.40
C MET A 223 -14.40 2.78 3.69
N ALA A 224 -15.71 2.83 3.93
CA ALA A 224 -16.41 4.09 4.26
C ALA A 224 -15.92 4.73 5.57
N ASN A 225 -15.47 3.92 6.53
CA ASN A 225 -14.98 4.37 7.83
C ASN A 225 -13.44 4.31 7.96
N ALA A 226 -12.71 4.24 6.86
CA ALA A 226 -11.25 4.29 6.89
C ALA A 226 -10.78 5.60 7.53
N GLY A 227 -9.80 5.51 8.45
CA GLY A 227 -9.34 6.64 9.29
C GLY A 227 -10.13 6.84 10.60
N LYS A 228 -11.33 6.22 10.73
CA LYS A 228 -12.10 6.27 12.00
C LYS A 228 -11.71 5.13 12.93
N GLU A 229 -11.97 5.34 14.24
CA GLU A 229 -11.75 4.31 15.26
C GLU A 229 -12.60 3.06 14.96
N PHE A 230 -11.94 1.91 14.96
CA PHE A 230 -12.58 0.64 14.67
C PHE A 230 -13.21 0.01 15.90
N SER A 231 -14.45 -0.46 15.75
CA SER A 231 -15.13 -1.30 16.73
C SER A 231 -15.97 -2.38 16.03
N SER A 232 -15.75 -3.64 16.41
CA SER A 232 -16.59 -4.75 15.92
C SER A 232 -18.08 -4.55 16.32
N LYS A 233 -18.33 -3.90 17.46
CA LYS A 233 -19.69 -3.56 17.89
C LYS A 233 -20.35 -2.54 16.96
N ASN A 234 -19.61 -1.59 16.41
CA ASN A 234 -20.15 -0.65 15.43
C ASN A 234 -20.55 -1.35 14.13
N ILE A 235 -19.81 -2.39 13.72
CA ILE A 235 -20.19 -3.24 12.57
C ILE A 235 -21.46 -4.05 12.88
N GLU A 236 -21.56 -4.64 14.06
CA GLU A 236 -22.79 -5.34 14.49
C GLU A 236 -23.99 -4.39 14.43
N ASN A 237 -23.88 -3.19 14.98
CA ASN A 237 -24.92 -2.16 14.92
C ASN A 237 -25.28 -1.78 13.48
N TYR A 238 -24.28 -1.62 12.60
CA TYR A 238 -24.50 -1.34 11.19
C TYR A 238 -25.33 -2.45 10.51
N PHE A 239 -25.05 -3.72 10.81
CA PHE A 239 -25.84 -4.86 10.29
C PHE A 239 -27.27 -4.84 10.81
N ILE A 240 -27.48 -4.55 12.10
CA ILE A 240 -28.81 -4.41 12.70
C ILE A 240 -29.63 -3.31 11.99
N HIS A 241 -29.02 -2.14 11.78
CA HIS A 241 -29.66 -1.03 11.06
C HIS A 241 -30.01 -1.35 9.59
N GLN A 242 -29.31 -2.30 9.00
CA GLN A 242 -29.57 -2.77 7.63
C GLN A 242 -30.58 -3.94 7.58
N ASN A 243 -31.20 -4.29 8.72
CA ASN A 243 -32.06 -5.48 8.85
C ASN A 243 -31.39 -6.77 8.33
N ALA A 244 -30.07 -6.89 8.55
CA ALA A 244 -29.28 -8.03 8.13
C ALA A 244 -28.87 -8.89 9.32
N ASP A 245 -28.64 -10.19 9.08
CA ASP A 245 -28.11 -11.09 10.09
C ASP A 245 -26.75 -10.57 10.61
N THR A 246 -26.63 -10.48 11.93
CA THR A 246 -25.40 -10.05 12.59
C THR A 246 -24.30 -11.09 12.41
N LEU A 247 -23.07 -10.61 12.30
CA LEU A 247 -21.89 -11.45 12.23
C LEU A 247 -21.19 -11.53 13.59
N ASP A 248 -20.71 -12.71 13.93
CA ASP A 248 -19.87 -12.87 15.11
C ASP A 248 -18.52 -12.14 14.92
N LYS A 249 -17.96 -11.68 16.03
CA LYS A 249 -16.70 -10.96 16.08
C LYS A 249 -15.55 -11.69 15.36
N LYS A 250 -15.46 -13.01 15.48
CA LYS A 250 -14.43 -13.83 14.85
C LYS A 250 -14.53 -13.79 13.32
N THR A 251 -15.75 -13.78 12.78
CA THR A 251 -15.98 -13.66 11.33
C THR A 251 -15.61 -12.29 10.82
N ILE A 252 -15.94 -11.20 11.56
CA ILE A 252 -15.54 -9.83 11.20
C ILE A 252 -14.01 -9.73 11.12
N TYR A 253 -13.29 -10.17 12.17
CA TYR A 253 -11.82 -10.16 12.14
C TYR A 253 -11.21 -11.03 11.04
N ARG A 254 -11.81 -12.18 10.73
CA ARG A 254 -11.39 -13.01 9.60
C ARG A 254 -11.55 -12.30 8.26
N TYR A 255 -12.58 -11.46 8.09
CA TYR A 255 -12.76 -10.66 6.89
C TYR A 255 -11.74 -9.54 6.81
N LEU A 256 -11.46 -8.86 7.92
CA LEU A 256 -10.36 -7.88 8.00
C LEU A 256 -9.01 -8.50 7.64
N ASP A 257 -8.69 -9.68 8.17
CA ASP A 257 -7.45 -10.40 7.83
C ASP A 257 -7.35 -10.72 6.34
N LYS A 258 -8.48 -11.00 5.68
CA LYS A 258 -8.49 -11.23 4.23
C LYS A 258 -8.30 -9.95 3.44
N MET A 259 -8.93 -8.84 3.86
CA MET A 259 -8.73 -7.54 3.23
C MET A 259 -7.27 -7.08 3.35
N GLU A 260 -6.66 -7.24 4.52
CA GLU A 260 -5.25 -6.91 4.74
C GLU A 260 -4.31 -7.79 3.89
N LYS A 261 -4.56 -9.11 3.84
CA LYS A 261 -3.79 -10.04 3.00
C LYS A 261 -3.93 -9.77 1.51
N ALA A 262 -5.07 -9.26 1.06
CA ALA A 262 -5.27 -8.81 -0.31
C ALA A 262 -4.71 -7.40 -0.57
N CYS A 263 -4.05 -6.80 0.42
CA CYS A 263 -3.52 -5.45 0.37
C CYS A 263 -4.59 -4.37 0.07
N LEU A 264 -5.86 -4.60 0.44
CA LEU A 264 -6.93 -3.62 0.29
C LEU A 264 -6.91 -2.57 1.40
N ILE A 265 -6.52 -2.98 2.60
CA ILE A 265 -6.41 -2.13 3.79
C ILE A 265 -5.12 -2.43 4.55
N ASP A 266 -4.72 -1.45 5.35
CA ASP A 266 -3.76 -1.62 6.45
C ASP A 266 -4.47 -1.45 7.79
N ARG A 267 -4.10 -2.28 8.77
CA ARG A 267 -4.55 -2.15 10.15
C ARG A 267 -3.48 -1.48 10.99
N VAL A 268 -3.81 -0.32 11.53
CA VAL A 268 -2.88 0.53 12.26
C VAL A 268 -3.07 0.37 13.76
N LYS A 269 -1.97 0.06 14.44
CA LYS A 269 -1.94 -0.11 15.89
C LYS A 269 -1.91 1.24 16.60
N ARG A 270 -2.37 1.24 17.85
CA ARG A 270 -2.27 2.40 18.73
C ARG A 270 -0.87 2.49 19.35
N PHE A 271 -0.37 3.71 19.45
CA PHE A 271 0.80 4.05 20.26
C PHE A 271 0.37 4.83 21.49
N ASN A 272 0.65 4.30 22.67
CA ASN A 272 0.44 5.03 23.92
C ASN A 272 1.59 6.02 24.10
N ILE A 273 1.31 7.29 23.89
CA ILE A 273 2.33 8.35 23.92
C ILE A 273 2.91 8.51 25.34
N VAL A 274 2.06 8.40 26.37
CA VAL A 274 2.49 8.51 27.77
C VAL A 274 3.32 7.30 28.17
N GLY A 275 2.87 6.08 27.85
CA GLY A 275 3.58 4.85 28.14
C GLY A 275 4.74 4.54 27.18
N LYS A 276 4.93 5.34 26.14
CA LYS A 276 5.97 5.20 25.10
C LYS A 276 6.05 3.80 24.48
N GLN A 277 4.92 3.15 24.25
CA GLN A 277 4.85 1.79 23.70
C GLN A 277 3.69 1.59 22.74
N ALA A 278 3.91 0.75 21.72
CA ALA A 278 2.85 0.29 20.85
C ALA A 278 1.91 -0.68 21.60
N MET A 279 0.62 -0.54 21.36
CA MET A 279 -0.40 -1.42 21.93
C MET A 279 -0.77 -2.52 20.94
N SER A 280 -1.17 -3.68 21.46
CA SER A 280 -1.45 -4.87 20.64
C SER A 280 -2.78 -4.81 19.88
N TYR A 281 -3.70 -3.94 20.25
CA TYR A 281 -5.00 -3.84 19.61
C TYR A 281 -5.01 -2.81 18.48
N ILE A 282 -5.88 -3.06 17.52
CA ILE A 282 -6.00 -2.28 16.29
C ILE A 282 -6.98 -1.15 16.53
N GLU A 283 -6.60 0.04 16.07
CA GLU A 283 -7.40 1.26 16.26
C GLU A 283 -8.08 1.74 14.99
N LYS A 284 -7.31 1.86 13.90
CA LYS A 284 -7.80 2.40 12.64
C LYS A 284 -7.47 1.46 11.48
N GLN A 285 -8.23 1.59 10.39
CA GLN A 285 -7.89 0.98 9.11
C GLN A 285 -7.73 2.08 8.07
N TYR A 286 -6.76 1.93 7.18
CA TYR A 286 -6.57 2.82 6.04
C TYR A 286 -6.64 2.01 4.76
N ALA A 287 -7.35 2.55 3.76
CA ALA A 287 -7.46 1.94 2.44
C ALA A 287 -6.13 2.10 1.69
N VAL A 288 -5.79 1.11 0.89
CA VAL A 288 -4.61 1.17 0.01
C VAL A 288 -4.68 2.32 -0.99
N ASP A 289 -5.90 2.73 -1.35
CA ASP A 289 -6.17 3.77 -2.33
C ASP A 289 -7.51 4.47 -2.04
N THR A 290 -7.53 5.79 -2.20
CA THR A 290 -8.73 6.60 -1.95
C THR A 290 -9.82 6.34 -2.99
N GLY A 291 -9.48 5.96 -4.22
CA GLY A 291 -10.45 5.58 -5.24
C GLY A 291 -11.29 4.37 -4.83
N PHE A 292 -10.69 3.37 -4.17
CA PHE A 292 -11.46 2.25 -3.61
C PHE A 292 -12.34 2.67 -2.45
N ARG A 293 -11.89 3.61 -1.64
CA ARG A 293 -12.73 4.20 -0.61
C ARG A 293 -13.92 4.92 -1.21
N MET A 294 -13.70 5.76 -2.24
CA MET A 294 -14.72 6.55 -2.91
C MET A 294 -15.86 5.68 -3.48
N ILE A 295 -15.55 4.61 -4.21
CA ILE A 295 -16.57 3.73 -4.80
C ILE A 295 -17.38 2.93 -3.76
N ASN A 296 -16.86 2.80 -2.54
CA ASN A 296 -17.53 2.12 -1.42
C ASN A 296 -18.22 3.08 -0.45
N THR A 297 -18.15 4.39 -0.66
CA THR A 297 -18.72 5.40 0.24
C THR A 297 -20.00 5.96 -0.37
N ASN A 298 -21.10 5.97 0.39
CA ASN A 298 -22.28 6.73 0.01
C ASN A 298 -21.99 8.22 0.18
N LEU A 299 -22.10 8.99 -0.91
CA LEU A 299 -21.77 10.42 -1.00
C LEU A 299 -22.48 11.34 0.00
N VAL A 300 -23.45 10.85 0.77
CA VAL A 300 -24.29 11.66 1.68
C VAL A 300 -23.54 12.11 2.94
N ASN A 301 -22.45 11.45 3.33
CA ASN A 301 -21.66 11.77 4.53
C ASN A 301 -20.17 11.84 4.21
N PHE A 302 -19.79 12.72 3.31
CA PHE A 302 -18.41 12.89 2.85
C PHE A 302 -17.62 13.72 3.89
N GLU A 303 -16.73 13.09 4.63
CA GLU A 303 -15.80 13.76 5.55
C GLU A 303 -14.40 13.78 4.91
N ASP A 304 -14.07 14.88 4.24
CA ASP A 304 -12.83 15.06 3.47
C ASP A 304 -11.55 14.84 4.27
N THR A 305 -11.56 15.20 5.55
CA THR A 305 -10.38 15.06 6.43
C THR A 305 -9.88 13.62 6.50
N PHE A 306 -10.77 12.64 6.60
CA PHE A 306 -10.34 11.23 6.65
C PHE A 306 -9.75 10.70 5.34
N PHE A 307 -10.04 11.34 4.19
CA PHE A 307 -9.35 11.03 2.94
C PHE A 307 -7.92 11.56 2.97
N LEU A 308 -7.71 12.76 3.51
CA LEU A 308 -6.37 13.33 3.69
C LEU A 308 -5.53 12.51 4.67
N GLU A 309 -6.11 12.09 5.80
CA GLU A 309 -5.42 11.16 6.72
C GLU A 309 -4.99 9.89 5.98
N ASN A 310 -5.88 9.30 5.17
CA ASN A 310 -5.55 8.09 4.41
C ASN A 310 -4.38 8.32 3.42
N ILE A 311 -4.37 9.46 2.72
CA ILE A 311 -3.30 9.83 1.78
C ILE A 311 -1.98 10.02 2.53
N ILE A 312 -1.99 10.74 3.64
CA ILE A 312 -0.80 10.96 4.48
C ILE A 312 -0.29 9.63 5.06
N TYR A 313 -1.18 8.76 5.53
CA TYR A 313 -0.80 7.43 5.98
C TYR A 313 -0.05 6.65 4.88
N ASN A 314 -0.63 6.57 3.68
CA ASN A 314 -0.04 5.87 2.55
C ASN A 314 1.32 6.46 2.16
N GLU A 315 1.45 7.79 2.16
CA GLU A 315 2.72 8.48 1.87
C GLU A 315 3.79 8.19 2.93
N LEU A 316 3.44 8.23 4.22
CA LEU A 316 4.36 7.88 5.31
C LEU A 316 4.84 6.43 5.19
N LYS A 317 3.93 5.49 4.90
CA LYS A 317 4.29 4.08 4.65
C LYS A 317 5.20 3.92 3.44
N ALA A 318 4.91 4.64 2.35
CA ALA A 318 5.75 4.62 1.15
C ALA A 318 7.15 5.22 1.38
N ARG A 319 7.32 6.06 2.41
CA ARG A 319 8.62 6.60 2.89
C ARG A 319 9.28 5.72 3.96
N ASP A 320 8.81 4.48 4.17
CA ASP A 320 9.31 3.51 5.15
C ASP A 320 9.20 3.92 6.61
N TYR A 321 8.25 4.81 6.93
CA TYR A 321 7.91 5.05 8.34
C TYR A 321 7.08 3.89 8.90
N GLU A 322 7.37 3.51 10.14
CA GLU A 322 6.45 2.75 10.96
C GLU A 322 5.41 3.72 11.52
N VAL A 323 4.14 3.51 11.19
CA VAL A 323 3.07 4.47 11.47
C VAL A 323 2.06 3.88 12.45
N PHE A 324 1.74 4.64 13.49
CA PHE A 324 0.76 4.32 14.52
C PHE A 324 -0.24 5.46 14.67
N THR A 325 -1.42 5.19 15.25
CA THR A 325 -2.29 6.23 15.80
C THR A 325 -1.86 6.57 17.21
N GLY A 326 -1.75 7.85 17.52
CA GLY A 326 -1.30 8.28 18.85
C GLY A 326 -2.44 8.43 19.85
N LYS A 327 -2.30 7.92 21.07
CA LYS A 327 -3.27 8.13 22.16
C LYS A 327 -2.62 8.86 23.32
N THR A 328 -3.27 9.94 23.74
CA THR A 328 -2.97 10.67 24.97
C THR A 328 -4.10 10.49 25.98
N TYR A 329 -3.94 11.01 27.18
CA TYR A 329 -5.00 11.01 28.22
C TYR A 329 -6.16 11.97 27.90
N LYS A 330 -5.97 12.93 26.99
CA LYS A 330 -6.98 13.93 26.60
C LYS A 330 -7.58 13.72 25.22
N GLY A 331 -6.97 12.87 24.38
CA GLY A 331 -7.44 12.73 23.01
C GLY A 331 -6.51 11.86 22.17
N GLU A 332 -6.60 12.05 20.88
CA GLU A 332 -5.88 11.32 19.85
C GLU A 332 -4.95 12.28 19.08
N ILE A 333 -3.86 11.74 18.56
CA ILE A 333 -3.00 12.31 17.52
C ILE A 333 -3.11 11.36 16.33
N ASP A 334 -3.34 11.90 15.15
CA ASP A 334 -3.61 11.07 13.98
C ASP A 334 -2.46 10.10 13.71
N PHE A 335 -1.20 10.59 13.77
CA PHE A 335 -0.06 9.71 13.54
C PHE A 335 1.10 9.94 14.51
N VAL A 336 1.71 8.82 14.88
CA VAL A 336 3.07 8.73 15.40
C VAL A 336 3.88 8.01 14.33
N ALA A 337 4.75 8.74 13.61
CA ALA A 337 5.61 8.20 12.58
C ALA A 337 7.02 7.95 13.14
N ILE A 338 7.53 6.73 12.98
CA ILE A 338 8.80 6.28 13.54
C ILE A 338 9.71 5.81 12.41
N ASN A 339 10.99 6.20 12.45
CA ASN A 339 12.03 5.65 11.61
C ASN A 339 13.29 5.41 12.45
N GLY A 340 13.63 4.14 12.66
CA GLY A 340 14.67 3.72 13.57
C GLY A 340 14.38 4.15 15.01
N ARG A 341 15.22 5.01 15.59
CA ARG A 341 15.06 5.54 16.97
C ARG A 341 14.37 6.90 17.05
N LYS A 342 14.09 7.50 15.91
CA LYS A 342 13.51 8.83 15.80
C LYS A 342 12.01 8.74 15.50
N LYS A 343 11.26 9.69 16.02
CA LYS A 343 9.81 9.76 15.82
C LYS A 343 9.32 11.19 15.71
N CYS A 344 8.13 11.38 15.14
CA CYS A 344 7.41 12.64 15.16
C CYS A 344 5.91 12.40 15.39
N PHE A 345 5.21 13.46 15.74
CA PHE A 345 3.76 13.48 15.92
C PHE A 345 3.12 14.33 14.82
N ILE A 346 2.07 13.82 14.21
CA ILE A 346 1.41 14.46 13.08
C ILE A 346 -0.09 14.52 13.34
N GLN A 347 -0.67 15.69 13.13
CA GLN A 347 -2.12 15.94 13.10
C GLN A 347 -2.49 16.43 11.71
N VAL A 348 -3.63 15.98 11.19
CA VAL A 348 -4.10 16.27 9.83
C VAL A 348 -5.44 16.98 9.89
N ALA A 349 -5.54 18.12 9.24
CA ALA A 349 -6.79 18.85 9.06
C ALA A 349 -7.03 19.14 7.57
N TYR A 350 -8.29 19.30 7.17
CA TYR A 350 -8.59 19.70 5.79
C TYR A 350 -8.19 21.16 5.58
N TYR A 351 -8.80 22.06 6.35
CA TYR A 351 -8.42 23.46 6.48
C TYR A 351 -8.44 23.88 7.94
N LEU A 352 -7.53 24.78 8.31
CA LEU A 352 -7.46 25.44 9.60
C LEU A 352 -8.37 26.68 9.61
N ALA A 353 -9.62 26.48 9.21
CA ALA A 353 -10.59 27.56 9.09
C ALA A 353 -11.17 27.95 10.46
N GLY A 354 -10.90 29.20 10.86
CA GLY A 354 -11.43 29.75 12.08
C GLY A 354 -10.66 29.40 13.35
N LYS A 355 -10.77 30.27 14.35
CA LYS A 355 -10.02 30.20 15.60
C LYS A 355 -10.28 28.90 16.37
N GLU A 356 -11.52 28.44 16.42
CA GLU A 356 -11.90 27.22 17.15
C GLU A 356 -11.24 25.96 16.56
N THR A 357 -11.24 25.82 15.25
CA THR A 357 -10.57 24.69 14.56
C THR A 357 -9.08 24.71 14.85
N ILE A 358 -8.44 25.89 14.71
CA ILE A 358 -7.02 26.03 14.99
C ILE A 358 -6.71 25.63 16.45
N GLU A 359 -7.46 26.14 17.43
CA GLU A 359 -7.25 25.83 18.84
C GLU A 359 -7.47 24.34 19.16
N ARG A 360 -8.45 23.72 18.52
CA ARG A 360 -8.72 22.27 18.66
C ARG A 360 -7.57 21.43 18.12
N GLU A 361 -7.16 21.67 16.87
CA GLU A 361 -6.15 20.85 16.18
C GLU A 361 -4.77 21.02 16.82
N PHE A 362 -4.32 22.25 17.05
CA PHE A 362 -3.06 22.49 17.78
C PHE A 362 -3.14 22.07 19.24
N GLY A 363 -4.33 22.12 19.83
CA GLY A 363 -4.60 21.69 21.21
C GLY A 363 -4.36 20.20 21.44
N ALA A 364 -4.47 19.36 20.39
CA ALA A 364 -4.20 17.94 20.45
C ALA A 364 -2.75 17.63 20.88
N PHE A 365 -1.80 18.51 20.59
CA PHE A 365 -0.40 18.35 20.97
C PHE A 365 -0.08 18.74 22.43
N LYS A 366 -0.94 19.51 23.11
CA LYS A 366 -0.69 20.01 24.50
C LYS A 366 -0.38 18.88 25.48
N PRO A 367 -1.02 17.69 25.43
CA PRO A 367 -0.70 16.59 26.35
C PRO A 367 0.64 15.92 26.11
N ILE A 368 1.34 16.25 25.01
CA ILE A 368 2.57 15.58 24.59
C ILE A 368 3.78 16.33 25.15
N SER A 369 4.32 15.82 26.25
CA SER A 369 5.56 16.33 26.88
C SER A 369 6.83 15.90 26.16
N ASP A 370 6.73 14.98 25.20
CA ASP A 370 7.85 14.48 24.41
C ASP A 370 8.40 15.59 23.49
N ALA A 371 9.72 15.74 23.46
CA ALA A 371 10.42 16.78 22.70
C ALA A 371 10.51 16.47 21.18
N SER A 372 10.05 15.29 20.74
CA SER A 372 10.05 14.93 19.30
C SER A 372 9.25 15.95 18.50
N PRO A 373 9.63 16.17 17.23
CA PRO A 373 8.96 17.12 16.34
C PRO A 373 7.45 16.90 16.24
N LYS A 374 6.72 18.00 16.10
CA LYS A 374 5.27 18.04 15.97
C LYS A 374 4.90 18.75 14.68
N TYR A 375 4.03 18.15 13.90
CA TYR A 375 3.62 18.66 12.59
C TYR A 375 2.11 18.75 12.49
N MET A 376 1.63 19.92 12.09
CA MET A 376 0.25 20.15 11.66
C MET A 376 0.21 20.12 10.13
N PHE A 377 -0.57 19.24 9.55
CA PHE A 377 -0.75 19.12 8.11
C PHE A 377 -2.12 19.63 7.69
N SER A 378 -2.17 20.53 6.69
CA SER A 378 -3.43 20.95 6.09
C SER A 378 -3.26 21.36 4.62
N LEU A 379 -4.35 21.67 3.95
CA LEU A 379 -4.33 22.21 2.58
C LEU A 379 -4.10 23.73 2.56
N ASP A 380 -4.02 24.38 3.72
CA ASP A 380 -3.77 25.82 3.78
C ASP A 380 -2.41 26.18 3.21
N ARG A 381 -2.37 27.27 2.44
CA ARG A 381 -1.12 27.85 1.92
C ARG A 381 -0.46 28.82 2.89
N PHE A 382 -1.23 29.37 3.84
CA PHE A 382 -0.71 30.22 4.89
C PHE A 382 0.00 29.37 5.96
N ASP A 383 1.13 29.86 6.48
CA ASP A 383 1.88 29.16 7.51
C ASP A 383 1.30 29.46 8.90
N TYR A 384 0.74 28.43 9.52
CA TYR A 384 0.17 28.48 10.89
C TYR A 384 1.13 27.98 11.97
N SER A 385 2.43 27.80 11.66
CA SER A 385 3.43 27.30 12.63
C SER A 385 3.43 28.12 13.91
N ARG A 386 3.36 27.46 15.08
CA ARG A 386 3.34 28.08 16.39
C ARG A 386 3.68 27.10 17.50
N ASP A 387 4.13 27.60 18.63
CA ASP A 387 4.38 26.85 19.88
C ASP A 387 5.26 25.59 19.67
N GLY A 388 6.24 25.67 18.76
CA GLY A 388 7.12 24.55 18.41
C GLY A 388 6.46 23.47 17.54
N ILE A 389 5.25 23.73 17.01
CA ILE A 389 4.54 22.87 16.06
C ILE A 389 4.70 23.50 14.68
N ALA A 390 5.33 22.77 13.75
CA ALA A 390 5.50 23.21 12.37
C ALA A 390 4.25 22.90 11.54
N HIS A 391 3.77 23.89 10.77
CA HIS A 391 2.71 23.68 9.79
C HIS A 391 3.31 23.32 8.43
N ILE A 392 2.76 22.29 7.80
CA ILE A 392 3.17 21.83 6.48
C ILE A 392 1.94 21.73 5.56
N ASN A 393 1.99 22.42 4.41
CA ASN A 393 0.99 22.20 3.37
C ASN A 393 1.11 20.77 2.81
N ILE A 394 -0.02 20.05 2.77
CA ILE A 394 -0.09 18.64 2.37
C ILE A 394 0.43 18.44 0.95
N VAL A 395 0.04 19.30 -0.01
CA VAL A 395 0.46 19.18 -1.41
C VAL A 395 1.97 19.34 -1.55
N ASP A 396 2.57 20.28 -0.82
CA ASP A 396 4.02 20.49 -0.83
C ASP A 396 4.79 19.31 -0.20
N PHE A 397 4.23 18.69 0.84
CA PHE A 397 4.78 17.47 1.42
C PHE A 397 4.71 16.30 0.43
N LEU A 398 3.55 16.08 -0.18
CA LEU A 398 3.35 14.98 -1.12
C LEU A 398 4.21 15.10 -2.38
N LEU A 399 4.50 16.34 -2.83
CA LEU A 399 5.43 16.62 -3.94
C LEU A 399 6.90 16.59 -3.54
N GLY A 400 7.23 16.38 -2.27
CA GLY A 400 8.60 16.40 -1.78
C GLY A 400 9.26 17.78 -1.71
N LYS A 401 8.47 18.88 -1.81
CA LYS A 401 8.97 20.25 -1.65
C LYS A 401 9.24 20.62 -0.19
N LYS A 402 8.49 20.02 0.72
CA LYS A 402 8.70 20.07 2.17
C LYS A 402 8.76 18.65 2.72
N ASP A 403 9.55 18.43 3.76
CA ASP A 403 9.66 17.12 4.41
C ASP A 403 9.59 17.24 5.92
N ILE A 404 9.28 16.12 6.58
CA ILE A 404 9.34 15.99 8.03
C ILE A 404 10.77 15.62 8.45
N ASN A 405 11.31 16.40 9.39
CA ASN A 405 12.61 16.09 9.99
C ASN A 405 12.38 15.34 11.30
N LEU A 406 12.98 14.16 11.39
CA LEU A 406 13.05 13.42 12.64
C LEU A 406 14.33 13.84 13.37
N SER A 407 14.21 14.59 14.42
CA SER A 407 15.36 14.96 15.27
C SER A 407 15.75 13.83 16.23
#